data_345d468d3cbdcb67a9132e3bd766b5cc
#
_entry.id   345d468d3cbdcb67a9132e3bd766b5cc
#
_cell.length_a   1.000
_cell.length_b   1.000
_cell.length_c   1.000
_cell.angle_alpha   90.00
_cell.angle_beta   90.00
_cell.angle_gamma   90.00
#
_symmetry.space_group_name_H-M   'P 1'
#
loop_
_entity.id
_entity.type
_entity.pdbx_description
1 polymer ?
#
loop_
_entity_poly.entity_id
_entity_poly.type
_entity_poly.pdbx_seq_one_letter_code
_entity_poly.pdbx_strand_id
1 'polypeptide(L)'
;CLKGGKYDYITKLAVKCSAKRLYPDYISAKKMRENYEGNVFAPMGCRSFLAAWKDDEGNYKFEGRFNQGVVSLNLPQVAILAHGDEEKFWPLLDERLQLCYEALMCRHNSLKGIRSDVSPVHWQYGAIARLEKGEVIDKYLEKGYSTISLGYIGLYEMTKLMKDVSHTTPEGEEFALRVMKYLRAACDKWKKETGLGFALYGTPAESLCYRFARIDKERFGTIADVTDKGYYTNSYHVDVREDIDALSLIHISEPTRHAQIS
;
A
#
# COMPACT_ATOMS: atom_id res chain seq x y z
N CYS A 1 -8.44 -22.15 5.21
CA CYS A 1 -8.74 -23.53 5.64
C CYS A 1 -9.03 -24.37 4.39
N LEU A 2 -8.60 -25.64 4.38
CA LEU A 2 -8.86 -26.55 3.27
C LEU A 2 -10.29 -27.12 3.41
N LYS A 3 -11.04 -27.23 2.30
CA LYS A 3 -12.37 -27.83 2.26
C LYS A 3 -12.30 -29.27 2.80
N GLY A 4 -13.16 -29.60 3.77
CA GLY A 4 -13.17 -30.91 4.43
C GLY A 4 -12.08 -31.13 5.49
N GLY A 5 -11.20 -30.16 5.75
CA GLY A 5 -10.20 -30.22 6.82
C GLY A 5 -10.78 -29.92 8.21
N LYS A 6 -9.99 -30.19 9.24
CA LYS A 6 -10.35 -29.98 10.68
C LYS A 6 -10.98 -28.61 10.98
N TYR A 7 -10.60 -27.57 10.25
CA TYR A 7 -11.04 -26.19 10.45
C TYR A 7 -12.01 -25.67 9.39
N ASP A 8 -12.64 -26.57 8.60
CA ASP A 8 -13.61 -26.19 7.57
C ASP A 8 -14.81 -25.42 8.14
N TYR A 9 -15.20 -25.71 9.37
CA TYR A 9 -16.26 -24.98 10.06
C TYR A 9 -15.93 -23.50 10.24
N ILE A 10 -14.65 -23.13 10.47
CA ILE A 10 -14.21 -21.72 10.56
C ILE A 10 -14.42 -21.04 9.22
N THR A 11 -14.09 -21.68 8.10
CA THR A 11 -14.34 -21.14 6.76
C THR A 11 -15.84 -20.90 6.53
N LYS A 12 -16.69 -21.85 6.92
CA LYS A 12 -18.15 -21.69 6.81
C LYS A 12 -18.69 -20.53 7.64
N LEU A 13 -18.17 -20.35 8.87
CA LEU A 13 -18.53 -19.21 9.72
C LEU A 13 -18.03 -17.88 9.13
N ALA A 14 -16.81 -17.86 8.64
CA ALA A 14 -16.23 -16.69 7.97
C ALA A 14 -17.10 -16.27 6.77
N VAL A 15 -17.46 -17.20 5.87
CA VAL A 15 -18.31 -16.92 4.72
C VAL A 15 -19.68 -16.38 5.14
N LYS A 16 -20.32 -16.97 6.17
CA LYS A 16 -21.58 -16.45 6.71
C LYS A 16 -21.44 -15.02 7.28
N CYS A 17 -20.30 -14.73 7.91
CA CYS A 17 -20.00 -13.40 8.42
C CYS A 17 -19.81 -12.41 7.26
N SER A 18 -19.01 -12.77 6.26
CA SER A 18 -18.75 -11.92 5.10
C SER A 18 -20.02 -11.58 4.33
N ALA A 19 -20.93 -12.55 4.15
CA ALA A 19 -22.20 -12.31 3.50
C ALA A 19 -23.10 -11.28 4.20
N LYS A 20 -22.87 -11.05 5.51
CA LYS A 20 -23.67 -10.11 6.33
C LYS A 20 -22.93 -8.81 6.67
N ARG A 21 -21.60 -8.82 6.72
CA ARG A 21 -20.79 -7.75 7.31
C ARG A 21 -19.55 -7.37 6.50
N LEU A 22 -19.29 -8.00 5.37
CA LEU A 22 -18.10 -7.83 4.53
C LEU A 22 -16.77 -8.20 5.20
N TYR A 23 -16.79 -8.86 6.33
CA TYR A 23 -15.64 -9.35 7.08
C TYR A 23 -15.78 -10.85 7.39
N PRO A 24 -14.67 -11.58 7.59
CA PRO A 24 -13.27 -11.16 7.58
C PRO A 24 -12.68 -11.05 6.17
N ASP A 25 -11.48 -10.44 6.07
CA ASP A 25 -10.65 -10.47 4.86
C ASP A 25 -10.08 -11.86 4.64
N TYR A 26 -9.88 -12.21 3.35
CA TYR A 26 -9.34 -13.50 2.95
C TYR A 26 -7.98 -13.34 2.28
N ILE A 27 -7.07 -14.27 2.59
CA ILE A 27 -5.74 -14.32 2.00
C ILE A 27 -5.56 -15.65 1.30
N SER A 28 -5.06 -15.63 0.06
CA SER A 28 -4.72 -16.84 -0.66
C SER A 28 -3.44 -17.46 -0.10
N ALA A 29 -3.57 -18.54 0.67
CA ALA A 29 -2.42 -19.27 1.19
C ALA A 29 -1.54 -19.84 0.06
N LYS A 30 -2.14 -20.18 -1.11
CA LYS A 30 -1.40 -20.65 -2.28
C LYS A 30 -0.47 -19.55 -2.80
N LYS A 31 -1.01 -18.35 -3.05
CA LYS A 31 -0.23 -17.21 -3.54
C LYS A 31 0.84 -16.76 -2.54
N MET A 32 0.53 -16.79 -1.26
CA MET A 32 1.53 -16.47 -0.22
C MET A 32 2.71 -17.43 -0.27
N ARG A 33 2.44 -18.74 -0.36
CA ARG A 33 3.51 -19.75 -0.44
C ARG A 33 4.36 -19.62 -1.71
N GLU A 34 3.72 -19.31 -2.84
CA GLU A 34 4.44 -19.06 -4.11
C GLU A 34 5.39 -17.87 -4.00
N ASN A 35 4.97 -16.79 -3.35
CA ASN A 35 5.72 -15.53 -3.28
C ASN A 35 6.73 -15.46 -2.14
N TYR A 36 6.58 -16.27 -1.09
CA TYR A 36 7.38 -16.18 0.15
C TYR A 36 7.96 -17.52 0.59
N GLU A 37 8.49 -18.28 -0.35
CA GLU A 37 9.23 -19.53 -0.09
C GLU A 37 8.46 -20.51 0.82
N GLY A 38 7.17 -20.69 0.57
CA GLY A 38 6.32 -21.60 1.34
C GLY A 38 5.68 -21.00 2.61
N ASN A 39 6.03 -19.76 2.97
CA ASN A 39 5.50 -19.11 4.17
C ASN A 39 4.10 -18.51 3.95
N VAL A 40 3.30 -18.52 5.02
CA VAL A 40 1.98 -17.86 5.07
C VAL A 40 1.92 -17.03 6.35
N PHE A 41 1.58 -15.75 6.21
CA PHE A 41 1.49 -14.82 7.32
C PHE A 41 0.31 -13.86 7.15
N ALA A 42 -0.10 -13.22 8.24
CA ALA A 42 -1.16 -12.24 8.21
C ALA A 42 -0.64 -10.87 7.71
N PRO A 43 -1.47 -10.09 7.00
CA PRO A 43 -1.15 -8.69 6.71
C PRO A 43 -1.13 -7.88 8.01
N MET A 44 -0.42 -6.77 7.99
CA MET A 44 -0.39 -5.82 9.11
C MET A 44 -1.68 -4.97 9.19
N GLY A 45 -2.44 -4.91 8.15
CA GLY A 45 -3.71 -4.18 8.02
C GLY A 45 -4.46 -4.65 6.79
N CYS A 46 -5.55 -3.95 6.41
CA CYS A 46 -6.46 -4.38 5.34
C CYS A 46 -5.75 -4.62 4.00
N ARG A 47 -4.65 -3.93 3.70
CA ARG A 47 -3.95 -3.98 2.41
C ARG A 47 -2.44 -3.83 2.54
N SER A 48 -1.89 -4.03 3.72
CA SER A 48 -0.48 -3.81 4.01
C SER A 48 0.22 -5.09 4.38
N PHE A 49 1.24 -5.43 3.62
CA PHE A 49 2.23 -6.44 3.99
C PHE A 49 3.53 -5.73 4.35
N LEU A 50 4.21 -6.23 5.36
CA LEU A 50 5.57 -5.77 5.66
C LEU A 50 6.51 -6.20 4.52
N ALA A 51 7.51 -5.39 4.20
CA ALA A 51 8.58 -5.80 3.30
C ALA A 51 9.17 -7.13 3.80
N ALA A 52 9.45 -8.04 2.89
CA ALA A 52 10.09 -9.30 3.24
C ALA A 52 11.43 -9.03 3.92
N TRP A 53 11.68 -9.70 5.04
CA TRP A 53 12.92 -9.58 5.80
C TRP A 53 13.33 -10.95 6.34
N LYS A 54 14.62 -11.23 6.26
CA LYS A 54 15.23 -12.44 6.83
C LYS A 54 16.18 -12.03 7.95
N ASP A 55 16.23 -12.86 8.99
CA ASP A 55 17.20 -12.73 10.06
C ASP A 55 18.63 -13.11 9.58
N ASP A 56 19.60 -13.02 10.48
CA ASP A 56 21.00 -13.36 10.18
C ASP A 56 21.19 -14.86 9.86
N GLU A 57 20.23 -15.71 10.21
CA GLU A 57 20.17 -17.14 9.91
C GLU A 57 19.47 -17.45 8.57
N GLY A 58 18.93 -16.43 7.91
CA GLY A 58 18.24 -16.55 6.63
C GLY A 58 16.75 -16.92 6.74
N ASN A 59 16.16 -16.94 7.93
CA ASN A 59 14.76 -17.26 8.15
C ASN A 59 13.89 -16.02 8.00
N TYR A 60 12.73 -16.16 7.35
CA TYR A 60 11.73 -15.09 7.32
C TYR A 60 11.13 -14.84 8.70
N LYS A 61 10.99 -13.55 9.04
CA LYS A 61 10.27 -13.10 10.23
C LYS A 61 9.14 -12.18 9.83
N PHE A 62 7.91 -12.55 10.16
CA PHE A 62 6.68 -11.81 9.81
C PHE A 62 5.96 -11.25 11.05
N GLU A 63 6.29 -11.71 12.24
CA GLU A 63 5.71 -11.26 13.53
C GLU A 63 6.72 -10.42 14.33
N GLY A 64 6.21 -9.61 15.26
CA GLY A 64 7.05 -8.71 16.07
C GLY A 64 7.75 -7.63 15.26
N ARG A 65 7.24 -7.32 14.06
CA ARG A 65 7.74 -6.30 13.15
C ARG A 65 6.69 -5.18 13.00
N PHE A 66 7.05 -4.05 12.42
CA PHE A 66 6.16 -2.89 12.32
C PHE A 66 6.44 -2.05 11.07
N ASN A 67 5.52 -1.12 10.80
CA ASN A 67 5.67 -0.09 9.78
C ASN A 67 6.02 1.25 10.46
N GLN A 68 7.09 1.90 10.03
CA GLN A 68 7.51 3.21 10.55
C GLN A 68 6.57 4.33 10.16
N GLY A 69 5.81 4.15 9.09
CA GLY A 69 4.80 5.09 8.63
C GLY A 69 4.58 5.05 7.13
N VAL A 70 3.54 5.77 6.71
CA VAL A 70 3.12 5.89 5.32
C VAL A 70 3.12 7.35 4.89
N VAL A 71 3.62 7.63 3.70
CA VAL A 71 3.38 8.88 2.97
C VAL A 71 2.67 8.52 1.69
N SER A 72 1.51 9.13 1.44
CA SER A 72 0.65 8.77 0.31
C SER A 72 0.73 9.80 -0.81
N LEU A 73 1.02 9.31 -2.00
CA LEU A 73 1.07 10.07 -3.24
C LEU A 73 -0.35 10.34 -3.75
N ASN A 74 -0.63 11.59 -4.13
CA ASN A 74 -1.86 12.00 -4.82
C ASN A 74 -1.67 11.85 -6.33
N LEU A 75 -1.98 10.69 -6.90
CA LEU A 75 -1.85 10.41 -8.33
C LEU A 75 -2.75 11.30 -9.20
N PRO A 76 -4.03 11.55 -8.84
CA PRO A 76 -4.88 12.48 -9.58
C PRO A 76 -4.27 13.87 -9.76
N GLN A 77 -3.64 14.41 -8.71
CA GLN A 77 -3.02 15.75 -8.82
C GLN A 77 -1.88 15.77 -9.83
N VAL A 78 -1.07 14.71 -9.89
CA VAL A 78 0.00 14.60 -10.90
C VAL A 78 -0.60 14.61 -12.30
N ALA A 79 -1.68 13.86 -12.52
CA ALA A 79 -2.37 13.79 -13.81
C ALA A 79 -3.07 15.12 -14.19
N ILE A 80 -3.69 15.82 -13.22
CA ILE A 80 -4.26 17.16 -13.44
C ILE A 80 -3.18 18.13 -13.94
N LEU A 81 -2.03 18.15 -13.29
CA LEU A 81 -0.93 19.03 -13.64
C LEU A 81 -0.28 18.66 -14.99
N ALA A 82 -0.32 17.40 -15.38
CA ALA A 82 0.18 16.93 -16.65
C ALA A 82 -0.75 17.26 -17.82
N HIS A 83 -2.04 17.58 -17.56
CA HIS A 83 -3.05 17.88 -18.59
C HIS A 83 -3.18 16.80 -19.68
N GLY A 84 -3.11 15.52 -19.30
CA GLY A 84 -3.17 14.39 -20.24
C GLY A 84 -1.90 14.12 -21.04
N ASP A 85 -0.85 14.89 -20.81
CA ASP A 85 0.43 14.79 -21.50
C ASP A 85 1.39 13.83 -20.76
N GLU A 86 1.68 12.67 -21.35
CA GLU A 86 2.59 11.69 -20.74
C GLU A 86 4.03 12.19 -20.60
N GLU A 87 4.51 13.06 -21.49
CA GLU A 87 5.87 13.61 -21.40
C GLU A 87 6.03 14.50 -20.16
N LYS A 88 4.95 15.19 -19.77
CA LYS A 88 4.91 15.98 -18.52
C LYS A 88 4.61 15.14 -17.29
N PHE A 89 3.86 14.07 -17.43
CA PHE A 89 3.44 13.24 -16.31
C PHE A 89 4.61 12.63 -15.55
N TRP A 90 5.56 12.02 -16.27
CA TRP A 90 6.67 11.30 -15.61
C TRP A 90 7.61 12.21 -14.83
N PRO A 91 8.07 13.37 -15.33
CA PRO A 91 8.87 14.30 -14.53
C PRO A 91 8.13 14.83 -13.29
N LEU A 92 6.83 15.11 -13.40
CA LEU A 92 6.01 15.52 -12.26
C LEU A 92 5.87 14.39 -11.23
N LEU A 93 5.71 13.16 -11.70
CA LEU A 93 5.68 11.99 -10.83
C LEU A 93 7.01 11.83 -10.07
N ASP A 94 8.14 12.01 -10.76
CA ASP A 94 9.47 11.95 -10.13
C ASP A 94 9.66 13.02 -9.06
N GLU A 95 9.25 14.26 -9.33
CA GLU A 95 9.29 15.34 -8.34
C GLU A 95 8.49 14.96 -7.08
N ARG A 96 7.27 14.43 -7.26
CA ARG A 96 6.41 14.02 -6.14
C ARG A 96 6.96 12.80 -5.40
N LEU A 97 7.57 11.86 -6.11
CA LEU A 97 8.24 10.71 -5.51
C LEU A 97 9.43 11.15 -4.66
N GLN A 98 10.21 12.12 -5.12
CA GLN A 98 11.32 12.67 -4.35
C GLN A 98 10.83 13.32 -3.04
N LEU A 99 9.75 14.11 -3.09
CA LEU A 99 9.12 14.67 -1.89
C LEU A 99 8.59 13.59 -0.94
N CYS A 100 8.01 12.53 -1.46
CA CYS A 100 7.57 11.38 -0.65
C CYS A 100 8.77 10.71 0.04
N TYR A 101 9.86 10.50 -0.68
CA TYR A 101 11.10 9.94 -0.14
C TYR A 101 11.65 10.80 1.01
N GLU A 102 11.77 12.09 0.80
CA GLU A 102 12.27 13.04 1.83
C GLU A 102 11.38 13.02 3.08
N ALA A 103 10.06 13.02 2.90
CA ALA A 103 9.12 12.94 4.01
C ALA A 103 9.21 11.61 4.77
N LEU A 104 9.37 10.49 4.06
CA LEU A 104 9.58 9.17 4.66
C LEU A 104 10.91 9.10 5.41
N MET A 105 11.99 9.65 4.85
CA MET A 105 13.29 9.73 5.51
C MET A 105 13.28 10.65 6.71
N CYS A 106 12.56 11.77 6.66
CA CYS A 106 12.35 12.64 7.81
C CYS A 106 11.69 11.88 8.96
N ARG A 107 10.65 11.10 8.69
CA ARG A 107 9.98 10.23 9.69
C ARG A 107 10.93 9.18 10.24
N HIS A 108 11.66 8.49 9.37
CA HIS A 108 12.66 7.49 9.78
C HIS A 108 13.71 8.10 10.71
N ASN A 109 14.28 9.24 10.33
CA ASN A 109 15.30 9.90 11.13
C ASN A 109 14.76 10.42 12.47
N SER A 110 13.49 10.83 12.55
CA SER A 110 12.86 11.26 13.81
C SER A 110 12.63 10.12 14.80
N LEU A 111 12.67 8.86 14.36
CA LEU A 111 12.59 7.69 15.23
C LEU A 111 13.95 7.27 15.82
N LYS A 112 15.07 7.75 15.27
CA LYS A 112 16.40 7.43 15.77
C LYS A 112 16.62 8.02 17.14
N GLY A 113 17.25 7.26 18.01
CA GLY A 113 17.52 7.64 19.40
C GLY A 113 16.30 7.58 20.33
N ILE A 114 15.13 7.15 19.84
CA ILE A 114 13.95 6.96 20.67
C ILE A 114 14.22 5.83 21.66
N ARG A 115 13.82 6.04 22.92
CA ARG A 115 14.01 5.07 24.00
C ARG A 115 12.78 4.19 24.18
N SER A 116 13.01 2.97 24.64
CA SER A 116 11.96 1.94 24.84
C SER A 116 10.83 2.37 25.77
N ASP A 117 11.08 3.29 26.68
CA ASP A 117 10.14 3.82 27.65
C ASP A 117 9.13 4.82 27.06
N VAL A 118 9.34 5.31 25.84
CA VAL A 118 8.36 6.14 25.10
C VAL A 118 7.09 5.32 24.78
N SER A 119 7.23 4.03 24.49
CA SER A 119 6.12 3.13 24.29
C SER A 119 6.41 1.72 24.85
N PRO A 120 6.26 1.53 26.17
CA PRO A 120 6.64 0.29 26.84
C PRO A 120 5.93 -0.95 26.29
N VAL A 121 4.66 -0.84 25.92
CA VAL A 121 3.89 -1.98 25.36
C VAL A 121 4.54 -2.53 24.11
N HIS A 122 5.04 -1.67 23.23
CA HIS A 122 5.71 -2.07 22.00
C HIS A 122 7.12 -2.60 22.26
N TRP A 123 7.90 -1.91 23.08
CA TRP A 123 9.33 -2.11 23.17
C TRP A 123 9.82 -2.94 24.34
N GLN A 124 9.11 -2.91 25.48
CA GLN A 124 9.52 -3.61 26.70
C GLN A 124 8.69 -4.87 26.96
N TYR A 125 7.38 -4.84 26.68
CA TYR A 125 6.45 -5.91 27.05
C TYR A 125 6.12 -6.88 25.91
N GLY A 126 6.81 -6.80 24.79
CA GLY A 126 6.90 -7.87 23.79
C GLY A 126 5.92 -7.77 22.62
N ALA A 127 5.25 -6.64 22.38
CA ALA A 127 4.48 -6.47 21.16
C ALA A 127 5.40 -6.45 19.92
N ILE A 128 6.58 -5.82 20.03
CA ILE A 128 7.63 -5.81 19.01
C ILE A 128 8.93 -6.40 19.58
N ALA A 129 9.33 -5.94 20.76
CA ALA A 129 10.59 -6.29 21.39
C ALA A 129 10.44 -6.46 22.92
N ARG A 130 11.52 -6.92 23.57
CA ARG A 130 11.68 -7.02 25.02
C ARG A 130 12.96 -6.32 25.43
N LEU A 131 12.99 -4.98 25.22
CA LEU A 131 14.10 -4.13 25.59
C LEU A 131 14.04 -3.76 27.08
N GLU A 132 15.19 -3.51 27.65
CA GLU A 132 15.27 -2.90 28.97
C GLU A 132 14.80 -1.43 28.92
N LYS A 133 14.36 -0.92 30.07
CA LYS A 133 13.91 0.46 30.18
C LYS A 133 15.04 1.42 29.81
N GLY A 134 14.77 2.33 28.88
CA GLY A 134 15.70 3.33 28.42
C GLY A 134 16.65 2.87 27.32
N GLU A 135 16.61 1.61 26.88
CA GLU A 135 17.36 1.12 25.74
C GLU A 135 16.79 1.76 24.44
N VAL A 136 17.67 2.11 23.48
CA VAL A 136 17.25 2.72 22.21
C VAL A 136 16.75 1.67 21.22
N ILE A 137 15.80 2.10 20.36
CA ILE A 137 15.10 1.20 19.42
C ILE A 137 15.81 1.07 18.05
N ASP A 138 16.90 1.74 17.83
CA ASP A 138 17.53 1.95 16.52
C ASP A 138 17.76 0.65 15.73
N LYS A 139 18.17 -0.43 16.39
CA LYS A 139 18.38 -1.75 15.74
C LYS A 139 17.13 -2.30 15.03
N TYR A 140 15.92 -1.84 15.41
CA TYR A 140 14.66 -2.24 14.77
C TYR A 140 14.25 -1.30 13.63
N LEU A 141 14.95 -0.20 13.43
CA LEU A 141 14.71 0.73 12.33
C LEU A 141 15.53 0.40 11.09
N GLU A 142 16.60 -0.36 11.25
CA GLU A 142 17.64 -0.60 10.24
C GLU A 142 17.49 -1.95 9.54
N LYS A 143 18.32 -2.18 8.52
CA LYS A 143 18.44 -3.44 7.76
C LYS A 143 17.11 -4.03 7.26
N GLY A 144 16.08 -3.21 7.09
CA GLY A 144 14.77 -3.67 6.63
C GLY A 144 13.92 -4.42 7.65
N TYR A 145 14.30 -4.44 8.94
CA TYR A 145 13.50 -5.05 10.00
C TYR A 145 12.09 -4.43 10.08
N SER A 146 12.00 -3.12 10.02
CA SER A 146 10.73 -2.39 9.88
C SER A 146 10.51 -1.91 8.45
N THR A 147 9.26 -1.70 8.09
CA THR A 147 8.87 -1.25 6.75
C THR A 147 8.64 0.25 6.74
N ILE A 148 9.02 0.90 5.64
CA ILE A 148 8.72 2.30 5.31
C ILE A 148 7.84 2.27 4.07
N SER A 149 6.63 2.82 4.15
CA SER A 149 5.63 2.61 3.10
C SER A 149 5.39 3.85 2.25
N LEU A 150 5.60 3.70 0.94
CA LEU A 150 5.08 4.63 -0.06
C LEU A 150 3.64 4.24 -0.36
N GLY A 151 2.68 5.07 0.02
CA GLY A 151 1.27 4.91 -0.32
C GLY A 151 0.88 5.64 -1.60
N TYR A 152 -0.28 5.34 -2.14
CA TYR A 152 -0.86 6.08 -3.26
C TYR A 152 -2.38 6.03 -3.20
N ILE A 153 -3.02 7.00 -3.84
CA ILE A 153 -4.48 7.17 -3.93
C ILE A 153 -4.84 7.58 -5.34
N GLY A 154 -5.99 7.12 -5.84
CA GLY A 154 -6.62 7.65 -7.03
C GLY A 154 -6.04 7.12 -8.35
N LEU A 155 -5.70 5.83 -8.42
CA LEU A 155 -5.26 5.20 -9.66
C LEU A 155 -6.33 5.32 -10.75
N TYR A 156 -7.61 5.19 -10.37
CA TYR A 156 -8.75 5.34 -11.26
C TYR A 156 -8.79 6.75 -11.88
N GLU A 157 -8.81 7.79 -11.05
CA GLU A 157 -8.90 9.18 -11.50
C GLU A 157 -7.69 9.61 -12.31
N MET A 158 -6.50 9.16 -11.92
CA MET A 158 -5.28 9.39 -12.70
C MET A 158 -5.40 8.78 -14.10
N THR A 159 -5.87 7.54 -14.21
CA THR A 159 -6.02 6.85 -15.50
C THR A 159 -7.07 7.54 -16.37
N LYS A 160 -8.21 7.95 -15.78
CA LYS A 160 -9.24 8.74 -16.47
C LYS A 160 -8.69 10.04 -17.05
N LEU A 161 -7.89 10.77 -16.30
CA LEU A 161 -7.28 12.04 -16.74
C LEU A 161 -6.25 11.85 -17.85
N MET A 162 -5.49 10.77 -17.81
CA MET A 162 -4.38 10.53 -18.73
C MET A 162 -4.81 9.81 -20.00
N LYS A 163 -5.87 9.00 -19.96
CA LYS A 163 -6.28 8.10 -21.04
C LYS A 163 -7.75 8.24 -21.44
N ASP A 164 -8.53 9.05 -20.74
CA ASP A 164 -9.98 9.19 -20.91
C ASP A 164 -10.79 7.89 -20.73
N VAL A 165 -10.14 6.86 -20.19
CA VAL A 165 -10.76 5.54 -19.91
C VAL A 165 -10.45 5.10 -18.49
N SER A 166 -11.26 4.17 -17.98
CA SER A 166 -10.99 3.51 -16.69
C SER A 166 -9.81 2.56 -16.79
N HIS A 167 -9.09 2.34 -15.68
CA HIS A 167 -8.07 1.29 -15.58
C HIS A 167 -8.66 -0.14 -15.63
N THR A 168 -9.96 -0.27 -15.79
CA THR A 168 -10.66 -1.54 -16.05
C THR A 168 -10.68 -1.91 -17.53
N THR A 169 -10.29 -1.00 -18.42
CA THR A 169 -10.14 -1.24 -19.86
C THR A 169 -8.70 -1.68 -20.18
N PRO A 170 -8.46 -2.41 -21.29
CA PRO A 170 -7.11 -2.86 -21.63
C PRO A 170 -6.08 -1.72 -21.75
N GLU A 171 -6.46 -0.60 -22.37
CA GLU A 171 -5.59 0.57 -22.50
C GLU A 171 -5.31 1.25 -21.14
N GLY A 172 -6.36 1.42 -20.33
CA GLY A 172 -6.23 1.99 -19.01
C GLY A 172 -5.43 1.09 -18.06
N GLU A 173 -5.61 -0.23 -18.14
CA GLU A 173 -4.83 -1.21 -17.38
C GLU A 173 -3.33 -1.13 -17.74
N GLU A 174 -2.99 -1.09 -19.01
CA GLU A 174 -1.59 -0.97 -19.46
C GLU A 174 -0.91 0.26 -18.83
N PHE A 175 -1.56 1.42 -18.91
CA PHE A 175 -1.02 2.65 -18.33
C PHE A 175 -0.92 2.56 -16.80
N ALA A 176 -1.98 2.09 -16.14
CA ALA A 176 -2.00 1.92 -14.69
C ALA A 176 -0.89 0.97 -14.19
N LEU A 177 -0.68 -0.15 -14.88
CA LEU A 177 0.40 -1.09 -14.56
C LEU A 177 1.80 -0.49 -14.79
N ARG A 178 1.98 0.36 -15.82
CA ARG A 178 3.24 1.09 -16.02
C ARG A 178 3.53 2.00 -14.82
N VAL A 179 2.54 2.75 -14.35
CA VAL A 179 2.67 3.60 -13.18
C VAL A 179 2.97 2.77 -11.93
N MET A 180 2.25 1.67 -11.70
CA MET A 180 2.49 0.80 -10.55
C MET A 180 3.89 0.19 -10.54
N LYS A 181 4.38 -0.27 -11.69
CA LYS A 181 5.77 -0.77 -11.85
C LYS A 181 6.79 0.34 -11.57
N TYR A 182 6.49 1.57 -11.98
CA TYR A 182 7.35 2.73 -11.75
C TYR A 182 7.45 3.06 -10.25
N LEU A 183 6.32 3.13 -9.55
CA LEU A 183 6.27 3.37 -8.09
C LEU A 183 7.04 2.28 -7.33
N ARG A 184 6.88 1.04 -7.76
CA ARG A 184 7.60 -0.08 -7.17
C ARG A 184 9.10 0.02 -7.40
N ALA A 185 9.53 0.31 -8.64
CA ALA A 185 10.95 0.48 -8.97
C ALA A 185 11.59 1.60 -8.13
N ALA A 186 10.84 2.68 -7.82
CA ALA A 186 11.30 3.71 -6.89
C ALA A 186 11.54 3.15 -5.47
N CYS A 187 10.60 2.36 -4.94
CA CYS A 187 10.79 1.69 -3.64
C CYS A 187 12.00 0.75 -3.64
N ASP A 188 12.18 -0.04 -4.70
CA ASP A 188 13.29 -0.98 -4.83
C ASP A 188 14.65 -0.24 -4.94
N LYS A 189 14.67 0.89 -5.67
CA LYS A 189 15.84 1.79 -5.72
C LYS A 189 16.19 2.31 -4.33
N TRP A 190 15.24 2.89 -3.61
CA TRP A 190 15.46 3.43 -2.25
C TRP A 190 15.91 2.35 -1.28
N LYS A 191 15.31 1.15 -1.35
CA LYS A 191 15.74 -0.01 -0.57
C LYS A 191 17.20 -0.38 -0.83
N LYS A 192 17.61 -0.40 -2.11
CA LYS A 192 18.99 -0.71 -2.50
C LYS A 192 19.98 0.36 -2.03
N GLU A 193 19.61 1.63 -2.14
CA GLU A 193 20.47 2.76 -1.77
C GLU A 193 20.64 2.94 -0.25
N THR A 194 19.58 2.66 0.52
CA THR A 194 19.56 2.91 1.96
C THR A 194 19.70 1.68 2.84
N GLY A 195 19.46 0.49 2.30
CA GLY A 195 19.35 -0.76 3.09
C GLY A 195 18.08 -0.83 3.94
N LEU A 196 17.14 0.11 3.80
CA LEU A 196 15.90 0.16 4.58
C LEU A 196 14.75 -0.59 3.89
N GLY A 197 13.74 -0.99 4.64
CA GLY A 197 12.61 -1.79 4.16
C GLY A 197 11.52 -0.97 3.46
N PHE A 198 11.84 -0.28 2.36
CA PHE A 198 10.82 0.41 1.56
C PHE A 198 9.86 -0.57 0.89
N ALA A 199 8.57 -0.23 0.89
CA ALA A 199 7.52 -1.02 0.23
C ALA A 199 6.43 -0.12 -0.34
N LEU A 200 5.86 -0.54 -1.47
CA LEU A 200 4.68 0.10 -2.04
C LEU A 200 3.43 -0.36 -1.28
N TYR A 201 2.52 0.57 -1.02
CA TYR A 201 1.36 0.36 -0.16
C TYR A 201 0.07 0.91 -0.77
N GLY A 202 -0.92 0.06 -0.96
CA GLY A 202 -2.27 0.49 -1.35
C GLY A 202 -2.97 1.14 -0.16
N THR A 203 -2.87 2.45 -0.02
CA THR A 203 -3.35 3.18 1.15
C THR A 203 -4.87 3.03 1.34
N PRO A 204 -5.36 2.43 2.43
CA PRO A 204 -6.77 2.43 2.79
C PRO A 204 -7.08 3.69 3.62
N ALA A 205 -7.26 4.82 2.96
CA ALA A 205 -7.35 6.09 3.67
C ALA A 205 -8.57 6.89 3.23
N GLU A 206 -9.72 6.58 3.80
CA GLU A 206 -11.01 7.20 3.48
C GLU A 206 -10.97 8.73 3.67
N SER A 207 -10.47 9.20 4.79
CA SER A 207 -10.34 10.63 5.09
C SER A 207 -9.34 11.33 4.16
N LEU A 208 -8.28 10.66 3.76
CA LEU A 208 -7.27 11.22 2.84
C LEU A 208 -7.80 11.27 1.41
N CYS A 209 -8.60 10.31 0.97
CA CYS A 209 -9.30 10.30 -0.32
C CYS A 209 -10.20 11.53 -0.46
N TYR A 210 -10.98 11.84 0.58
CA TYR A 210 -11.80 13.05 0.64
C TYR A 210 -10.94 14.33 0.66
N ARG A 211 -9.93 14.37 1.52
CA ARG A 211 -9.06 15.54 1.69
C ARG A 211 -8.34 15.93 0.41
N PHE A 212 -7.77 14.95 -0.31
CA PHE A 212 -7.08 15.21 -1.58
C PHE A 212 -8.04 15.76 -2.63
N ALA A 213 -9.19 15.09 -2.83
CA ALA A 213 -10.19 15.54 -3.80
C ALA A 213 -10.72 16.95 -3.49
N ARG A 214 -10.94 17.28 -2.21
CA ARG A 214 -11.35 18.62 -1.79
C ARG A 214 -10.31 19.68 -2.11
N ILE A 215 -9.04 19.44 -1.75
CA ILE A 215 -7.95 20.38 -2.00
C ILE A 215 -7.75 20.60 -3.51
N ASP A 216 -7.80 19.52 -4.28
CA ASP A 216 -7.64 19.62 -5.73
C ASP A 216 -8.83 20.31 -6.39
N LYS A 217 -10.04 20.09 -5.90
CA LYS A 217 -11.24 20.84 -6.34
C LYS A 217 -11.14 22.33 -6.02
N GLU A 218 -10.64 22.71 -4.85
CA GLU A 218 -10.40 24.10 -4.48
C GLU A 218 -9.35 24.77 -5.37
N ARG A 219 -8.33 24.02 -5.79
CA ARG A 219 -7.21 24.54 -6.60
C ARG A 219 -7.48 24.56 -8.10
N PHE A 220 -8.11 23.53 -8.62
CA PHE A 220 -8.23 23.26 -10.06
C PHE A 220 -9.67 23.29 -10.55
N GLY A 221 -10.65 23.51 -9.66
CA GLY A 221 -12.06 23.49 -10.00
C GLY A 221 -12.68 22.09 -10.07
N THR A 222 -13.90 22.05 -10.57
CA THR A 222 -14.65 20.80 -10.76
C THR A 222 -14.25 20.15 -12.08
N ILE A 223 -13.70 18.95 -11.99
CA ILE A 223 -13.32 18.11 -13.12
C ILE A 223 -14.24 16.89 -13.09
N ALA A 224 -14.95 16.63 -14.20
CA ALA A 224 -15.88 15.50 -14.32
C ALA A 224 -15.14 14.17 -14.10
N ASP A 225 -15.80 13.24 -13.42
CA ASP A 225 -15.27 11.92 -13.02
C ASP A 225 -14.02 11.91 -12.13
N VAL A 226 -13.55 13.08 -11.72
CA VAL A 226 -12.33 13.26 -10.91
C VAL A 226 -12.67 13.99 -9.61
N THR A 227 -12.84 15.32 -9.63
CA THR A 227 -13.08 16.11 -8.42
C THR A 227 -14.55 16.39 -8.13
N ASP A 228 -15.44 16.08 -9.06
CA ASP A 228 -16.89 16.31 -8.96
C ASP A 228 -17.55 15.49 -7.85
N LYS A 229 -17.09 14.27 -7.63
CA LYS A 229 -17.63 13.33 -6.65
C LYS A 229 -17.20 13.60 -5.19
N GLY A 230 -16.26 14.54 -4.97
CA GLY A 230 -15.82 14.96 -3.63
C GLY A 230 -14.91 13.96 -2.90
N TYR A 231 -14.49 12.89 -3.54
CA TYR A 231 -13.50 11.93 -3.04
C TYR A 231 -12.70 11.33 -4.19
N TYR A 232 -11.51 10.81 -3.89
CA TYR A 232 -10.74 9.97 -4.79
C TYR A 232 -10.87 8.49 -4.42
N THR A 233 -10.75 7.63 -5.40
CA THR A 233 -10.82 6.18 -5.18
C THR A 233 -9.60 5.72 -4.38
N ASN A 234 -9.84 4.84 -3.41
CA ASN A 234 -8.77 4.23 -2.63
C ASN A 234 -7.80 3.46 -3.52
N SER A 235 -6.53 3.81 -3.46
CA SER A 235 -5.43 3.09 -4.11
C SER A 235 -5.77 2.63 -5.53
N TYR A 236 -5.90 1.31 -5.76
CA TYR A 236 -6.18 0.67 -7.06
C TYR A 236 -7.65 0.27 -7.24
N HIS A 237 -8.53 0.64 -6.33
CA HIS A 237 -9.95 0.26 -6.44
C HIS A 237 -10.62 0.89 -7.66
N VAL A 238 -11.65 0.20 -8.13
CA VAL A 238 -12.55 0.70 -9.16
C VAL A 238 -13.55 1.66 -8.54
N ASP A 239 -13.93 2.71 -9.26
CA ASP A 239 -14.97 3.64 -8.82
C ASP A 239 -16.32 2.91 -8.71
N VAL A 240 -17.08 3.22 -7.67
CA VAL A 240 -18.37 2.57 -7.40
C VAL A 240 -19.44 2.90 -8.45
N ARG A 241 -19.19 3.88 -9.33
CA ARG A 241 -20.08 4.24 -10.45
C ARG A 241 -19.82 3.40 -11.72
N GLU A 242 -18.73 2.64 -11.75
CA GLU A 242 -18.45 1.71 -12.86
C GLU A 242 -19.41 0.52 -12.79
N ASP A 243 -20.09 0.25 -13.89
CA ASP A 243 -20.96 -0.93 -14.02
C ASP A 243 -20.08 -2.16 -14.32
N ILE A 244 -19.61 -2.78 -13.26
CA ILE A 244 -18.70 -3.92 -13.35
C ILE A 244 -19.18 -5.08 -12.48
N ASP A 245 -19.23 -6.29 -13.04
CA ASP A 245 -19.61 -7.46 -12.25
C ASP A 245 -18.48 -7.94 -11.32
N ALA A 246 -18.84 -8.71 -10.28
CA ALA A 246 -17.92 -9.14 -9.24
C ALA A 246 -16.77 -10.03 -9.75
N LEU A 247 -16.97 -10.80 -10.82
CA LEU A 247 -15.93 -11.66 -11.39
C LEU A 247 -14.94 -10.83 -12.20
N SER A 248 -15.43 -9.90 -13.01
CA SER A 248 -14.60 -8.94 -13.74
C SER A 248 -13.78 -8.09 -12.78
N LEU A 249 -14.36 -7.64 -11.66
CA LEU A 249 -13.64 -6.89 -10.64
C LEU A 249 -12.47 -7.67 -10.04
N ILE A 250 -12.62 -8.97 -9.80
CA ILE A 250 -11.54 -9.83 -9.31
C ILE A 250 -10.39 -9.89 -10.33
N HIS A 251 -10.69 -10.10 -11.61
CA HIS A 251 -9.70 -10.20 -12.67
C HIS A 251 -8.94 -8.89 -12.90
N ILE A 252 -9.61 -7.75 -12.84
CA ILE A 252 -9.03 -6.43 -13.06
C ILE A 252 -8.16 -5.99 -11.86
N SER A 253 -8.55 -6.29 -10.65
CA SER A 253 -7.78 -5.88 -9.47
C SER A 253 -6.56 -6.78 -9.19
N GLU A 254 -6.55 -8.02 -9.68
CA GLU A 254 -5.45 -8.96 -9.47
C GLU A 254 -4.11 -8.50 -10.08
N PRO A 255 -4.00 -8.07 -11.35
CA PRO A 255 -2.73 -7.61 -11.92
C PRO A 255 -2.14 -6.41 -11.19
N THR A 256 -2.97 -5.45 -10.82
CA THR A 256 -2.55 -4.24 -10.07
C THR A 256 -2.06 -4.59 -8.68
N ARG A 257 -2.71 -5.56 -8.03
CA ARG A 257 -2.30 -6.09 -6.74
C ARG A 257 -0.99 -6.88 -6.82
N HIS A 258 -0.77 -7.64 -7.88
CA HIS A 258 0.49 -8.35 -8.10
C HIS A 258 1.67 -7.39 -8.28
N ALA A 259 1.48 -6.26 -8.96
CA ALA A 259 2.50 -5.23 -9.08
C ALA A 259 2.91 -4.61 -7.72
N GLN A 260 2.09 -4.73 -6.68
CA GLN A 260 2.43 -4.29 -5.32
C GLN A 260 3.22 -5.34 -4.52
N ILE A 261 2.97 -6.63 -4.77
CA ILE A 261 3.40 -7.72 -3.87
C ILE A 261 4.66 -8.43 -4.39
N SER A 262 4.87 -8.48 -5.71
CA SER A 262 5.99 -9.21 -6.32
C SER A 262 7.32 -8.41 -6.41
#